data_f34da746e0a5be22c38da1c3f33efdae
#
_entry.id   f34da746e0a5be22c38da1c3f33efdae
#
_cell.length_a   1.000
_cell.length_b   1.000
_cell.length_c   1.000
_cell.angle_alpha   90.00
_cell.angle_beta   90.00
_cell.angle_gamma   90.00
#
_symmetry.space_group_name_H-M   'P 1'
#
loop_
_entity.id
_entity.type
_entity.pdbx_description
1 polymer ?
#
loop_
_entity_poly.entity_id
_entity_poly.type
_entity_poly.pdbx_seq_one_letter_code
_entity_poly.pdbx_strand_id
1 'polypeptide(L)' 'SVENILYKVFHLRTIRNAQVEMDLYELSGLISQKSSDIKRMEEILTHLERIVLDVNDPLNMIIEQGRIYIGGYHDK' A
#
# COMPACT_ATOMS: atom_id res chain seq x y z
N SER A 1 -12.35 -3.12 0.16
CA SER A 1 -11.38 -3.26 -0.92
C SER A 1 -10.21 -2.30 -0.74
N VAL A 2 -9.15 -2.54 -1.48
CA VAL A 2 -7.98 -1.66 -1.44
C VAL A 2 -8.35 -0.23 -1.81
N GLU A 3 -9.26 -0.05 -2.77
CA GLU A 3 -9.65 1.28 -3.20
C GLU A 3 -10.33 2.06 -2.08
N ASN A 4 -11.20 1.41 -1.31
CA ASN A 4 -11.85 2.08 -0.19
C ASN A 4 -10.86 2.46 0.89
N ILE A 5 -9.91 1.58 1.17
CA ILE A 5 -8.89 1.85 2.16
C ILE A 5 -8.01 3.01 1.70
N LEU A 6 -7.64 3.01 0.44
CA LEU A 6 -6.81 4.05 -0.13
C LEU A 6 -7.51 5.41 -0.03
N TYR A 7 -8.81 5.45 -0.35
CA TYR A 7 -9.57 6.67 -0.23
C TYR A 7 -9.54 7.20 1.20
N LYS A 8 -9.71 6.32 2.19
CA LYS A 8 -9.69 6.73 3.59
C LYS A 8 -8.34 7.30 3.98
N VAL A 9 -7.25 6.69 3.52
CA VAL A 9 -5.92 7.17 3.82
C VAL A 9 -5.73 8.58 3.27
N PHE A 10 -6.08 8.80 2.01
CA PHE A 10 -5.93 10.13 1.42
C PHE A 10 -6.82 11.16 2.09
N HIS A 11 -8.02 10.76 2.47
CA HIS A 11 -8.96 11.68 3.11
C HIS A 11 -8.50 12.11 4.49
N LEU A 12 -7.93 11.18 5.26
CA LEU A 12 -7.54 11.43 6.65
C LEU A 12 -6.13 12.01 6.77
N ARG A 13 -5.27 11.71 5.82
CA ARG A 13 -3.89 12.15 5.93
C ARG A 13 -3.81 13.65 5.75
N THR A 14 -2.91 14.28 6.47
CA THR A 14 -2.70 15.72 6.35
C THR A 14 -1.24 16.08 6.22
N ILE A 15 -0.35 15.19 6.60
CA ILE A 15 1.08 15.50 6.68
C ILE A 15 1.94 14.54 5.88
N ARG A 16 1.33 13.66 5.10
CA ARG A 16 2.10 12.78 4.23
C ARG A 16 2.73 13.59 3.10
N ASN A 17 3.94 13.26 2.72
CA ASN A 17 4.59 13.97 1.63
C ASN A 17 4.19 13.38 0.28
N ALA A 18 4.63 14.06 -0.79
CA ALA A 18 4.25 13.66 -2.14
C ALA A 18 4.73 12.25 -2.49
N GLN A 19 5.89 11.86 -1.96
CA GLN A 19 6.42 10.53 -2.24
C GLN A 19 5.49 9.44 -1.72
N VAL A 20 4.92 9.64 -0.53
CA VAL A 20 3.99 8.67 0.03
C VAL A 20 2.76 8.54 -0.86
N GLU A 21 2.24 9.67 -1.34
CA GLU A 21 1.07 9.64 -2.21
C GLU A 21 1.37 8.92 -3.51
N MET A 22 2.55 9.15 -4.07
CA MET A 22 2.97 8.46 -5.29
C MET A 22 3.08 6.96 -5.06
N ASP A 23 3.66 6.56 -3.93
CA ASP A 23 3.77 5.15 -3.59
C ASP A 23 2.40 4.50 -3.46
N LEU A 24 1.46 5.19 -2.83
CA LEU A 24 0.10 4.66 -2.67
C LEU A 24 -0.60 4.50 -4.01
N TYR A 25 -0.46 5.48 -4.89
CA TYR A 25 -1.03 5.38 -6.23
C TYR A 25 -0.43 4.22 -7.00
N GLU A 26 0.90 4.10 -6.95
CA GLU A 26 1.56 3.04 -7.69
C GLU A 26 1.16 1.67 -7.18
N LEU A 27 1.14 1.49 -5.86
CA LEU A 27 0.76 0.21 -5.26
C LEU A 27 -0.67 -0.15 -5.64
N SER A 28 -1.58 0.82 -5.52
CA SER A 28 -2.98 0.59 -5.85
C SER A 28 -3.13 0.17 -7.31
N GLY A 29 -2.40 0.84 -8.20
CA GLY A 29 -2.45 0.51 -9.62
C GLY A 29 -1.93 -0.89 -9.90
N LEU A 30 -0.81 -1.25 -9.27
CA LEU A 30 -0.24 -2.58 -9.47
C LEU A 30 -1.20 -3.68 -9.02
N ILE A 31 -1.83 -3.50 -7.86
CA ILE A 31 -2.77 -4.49 -7.36
C ILE A 31 -4.02 -4.55 -8.24
N SER A 32 -4.53 -3.40 -8.64
CA SER A 32 -5.74 -3.33 -9.48
C SER A 32 -5.53 -4.00 -10.83
N GLN A 33 -4.33 -3.89 -11.38
CA GLN A 33 -3.98 -4.49 -12.65
C GLN A 33 -3.54 -5.94 -12.52
N LYS A 34 -3.53 -6.46 -11.29
CA LYS A 34 -3.08 -7.82 -11.01
C LYS A 34 -1.67 -8.04 -11.53
N SER A 35 -0.83 -7.05 -11.30
CA SER A 35 0.55 -7.06 -11.76
C SER A 35 1.35 -8.21 -11.13
N SER A 36 2.32 -8.72 -11.87
CA SER A 36 3.26 -9.72 -11.36
C SER A 36 4.54 -9.08 -10.85
N ASP A 37 4.60 -7.76 -10.79
CA ASP A 37 5.80 -7.05 -10.35
C ASP A 37 5.88 -7.03 -8.82
N ILE A 38 6.07 -8.21 -8.27
CA ILE A 38 6.08 -8.40 -6.82
C ILE A 38 7.25 -7.66 -6.17
N LYS A 39 8.39 -7.65 -6.85
CA LYS A 39 9.56 -6.98 -6.30
C LYS A 39 9.30 -5.49 -6.07
N ARG A 40 8.66 -4.84 -7.03
CA ARG A 40 8.35 -3.42 -6.89
C ARG A 40 7.34 -3.19 -5.77
N MET A 41 6.34 -4.07 -5.68
CA MET A 41 5.36 -3.97 -4.61
C MET A 41 6.03 -4.10 -3.24
N GLU A 42 6.97 -5.02 -3.10
CA GLU A 42 7.69 -5.20 -1.84
C GLU A 42 8.50 -3.96 -1.48
N GLU A 43 9.10 -3.32 -2.48
CA GLU A 43 9.84 -2.08 -2.23
C GLU A 43 8.91 -0.99 -1.70
N ILE A 44 7.75 -0.85 -2.32
CA ILE A 44 6.78 0.15 -1.89
C ILE A 44 6.32 -0.14 -0.47
N LEU A 45 6.00 -1.39 -0.18
CA LEU A 45 5.52 -1.76 1.15
C LEU A 45 6.58 -1.51 2.21
N THR A 46 7.85 -1.76 1.88
CA THR A 46 8.93 -1.50 2.81
C THR A 46 9.03 -0.01 3.12
N HIS A 47 8.89 0.84 2.09
CA HIS A 47 8.90 2.28 2.31
C HIS A 47 7.75 2.70 3.21
N LEU A 48 6.55 2.19 2.94
CA LEU A 48 5.39 2.56 3.72
C LEU A 48 5.52 2.12 5.18
N GLU A 49 6.10 0.95 5.41
CA GLU A 49 6.29 0.46 6.77
C GLU A 49 7.19 1.36 7.60
N ARG A 50 8.12 2.04 6.94
CA ARG A 50 9.04 2.93 7.65
C ARG A 50 8.38 4.22 8.12
N ILE A 51 7.26 4.60 7.52
CA ILE A 51 6.60 5.86 7.82
C ILE A 51 5.29 5.69 8.57
N VAL A 52 4.93 4.46 8.91
CA VAL A 52 3.76 4.21 9.76
C VAL A 52 3.98 4.84 11.12
N LEU A 53 2.98 5.57 11.60
CA LEU A 53 3.10 6.32 12.85
C LEU A 53 2.80 5.45 14.07
N ASP A 54 1.75 4.64 14.00
CA ASP A 54 1.40 3.75 15.10
C ASP A 54 0.43 2.68 14.61
N VAL A 55 -0.07 1.86 15.53
CA VAL A 55 -0.93 0.73 15.17
C VAL A 55 -2.26 1.17 14.57
N ASN A 56 -2.66 2.41 14.81
CA ASN A 56 -3.92 2.93 14.28
C ASN A 56 -3.75 3.66 12.96
N ASP A 57 -2.53 3.77 12.46
CA ASP A 57 -2.27 4.45 11.20
C ASP A 57 -2.99 3.72 10.06
N PRO A 58 -3.83 4.42 9.28
CA PRO A 58 -4.54 3.78 8.17
C PRO A 58 -3.62 3.11 7.15
N LEU A 59 -2.36 3.52 7.06
CA LEU A 59 -1.41 2.87 6.17
C LEU A 59 -1.24 1.39 6.49
N ASN A 60 -1.45 0.99 7.74
CA ASN A 60 -1.34 -0.42 8.12
C ASN A 60 -2.30 -1.28 7.33
N MET A 61 -3.49 -0.76 7.03
CA MET A 61 -4.48 -1.52 6.27
C MET A 61 -4.01 -1.76 4.84
N ILE A 62 -3.39 -0.75 4.24
CA ILE A 62 -2.87 -0.88 2.88
C ILE A 62 -1.69 -1.83 2.84
N ILE A 63 -0.80 -1.73 3.82
CA ILE A 63 0.35 -2.62 3.91
C ILE A 63 -0.12 -4.06 4.05
N GLU A 64 -1.11 -4.29 4.89
CA GLU A 64 -1.64 -5.64 5.08
C GLU A 64 -2.23 -6.18 3.78
N GLN A 65 -3.03 -5.37 3.09
CA GLN A 65 -3.62 -5.80 1.82
C GLN A 65 -2.55 -6.12 0.79
N GLY A 66 -1.50 -5.31 0.73
CA GLY A 66 -0.40 -5.58 -0.18
C GLY A 66 0.32 -6.88 0.15
N ARG A 67 0.55 -7.15 1.44
CA ARG A 67 1.19 -8.39 1.85
C ARG A 67 0.34 -9.60 1.51
N ILE A 68 -0.98 -9.48 1.70
CA ILE A 68 -1.90 -10.57 1.36
C ILE A 68 -1.84 -10.84 -0.15
N TYR A 69 -1.85 -9.79 -0.96
CA TYR A 69 -1.77 -9.95 -2.40
C TYR A 69 -0.50 -10.69 -2.81
N ILE A 70 0.64 -10.27 -2.27
CA ILE A 70 1.93 -10.88 -2.58
C ILE A 70 1.96 -12.33 -2.14
N GLY A 71 1.47 -12.60 -0.94
CA GLY A 71 1.43 -13.97 -0.40
C GLY A 71 0.59 -14.89 -1.27
N GLY A 72 -0.59 -14.42 -1.67
CA GLY A 72 -1.44 -15.21 -2.55
C GLY A 72 -0.83 -15.44 -3.92
N TYR A 73 -0.12 -14.45 -4.42
CA TYR A 73 0.54 -14.58 -5.71
C TYR A 73 1.63 -15.65 -5.67
N HIS A 74 2.42 -15.65 -4.58
CA HIS A 74 3.51 -16.60 -4.44
C HIS A 74 3.01 -18.03 -4.25
N ASP A 75 1.81 -18.18 -3.73
CA ASP A 75 1.25 -19.50 -3.47
C ASP A 75 0.77 -20.20 -4.75
N LYS A 76 0.84 -19.52 -5.85
CA LYS A 76 0.48 -20.11 -7.13
C LYS A 76 1.68 -20.69 -7.81
#